data_2f481c6229a2ef150d88aa66611efff1
#
_entry.id   2f481c6229a2ef150d88aa66611efff1
#
_cell.length_a   1.000
_cell.length_b   1.000
_cell.length_c   1.000
_cell.angle_alpha   90.00
_cell.angle_beta   90.00
_cell.angle_gamma   90.00
#
_symmetry.space_group_name_H-M   'P 1'
#
loop_
_entity.id
_entity.type
_entity.pdbx_description
1 polymer ?
#
loop_
_entity_poly.entity_id
_entity_poly.type
_entity_poly.pdbx_seq_one_letter_code
_entity_poly.pdbx_strand_id
1 'polypeptide(L)'
;VAHGEPRVALLIALTFATGSVDAVSYLTLDQVFTANMTGNVALLGFAAAGHGEVPLLRTGIALLAFVAGAVAAGRLTRHTEPAGGWPGRISVALGASTVLLALVVVLWPVAGRDVLAGLLGLAMGLQGGAVRRLGVADLPTTVITSTLTALAVDEPPRRRRRLAAPVALLAGAVAGALLIRWHPVLGLLPALATQAAVLAAAGAVADPGRHPRAAHRDPADRDPPRG
;
A
#
# COMPACT_ATOMS: atom_id res chain seq x y z
N VAL A 1 -0.43 -24.06 -0.32
CA VAL A 1 0.81 -23.28 -0.41
C VAL A 1 0.81 -22.33 -1.62
N ALA A 2 0.10 -22.64 -2.71
CA ALA A 2 0.12 -21.87 -3.96
C ALA A 2 -0.71 -20.57 -3.97
N HIS A 3 -1.66 -20.37 -3.06
CA HIS A 3 -2.55 -19.20 -3.05
C HIS A 3 -1.94 -17.93 -2.41
N GLY A 4 -0.74 -18.00 -1.84
CA GLY A 4 -0.06 -16.85 -1.21
C GLY A 4 0.77 -15.99 -2.16
N GLU A 5 1.27 -16.54 -3.25
CA GLU A 5 2.22 -15.88 -4.16
C GLU A 5 1.68 -14.59 -4.80
N PRO A 6 0.46 -14.56 -5.41
CA PRO A 6 -0.03 -13.34 -6.05
C PRO A 6 -0.31 -12.21 -5.04
N ARG A 7 -0.78 -12.52 -3.84
CA ARG A 7 -0.99 -11.51 -2.78
C ARG A 7 0.33 -10.87 -2.33
N VAL A 8 1.37 -11.68 -2.18
CA VAL A 8 2.71 -11.20 -1.82
C VAL A 8 3.24 -10.22 -2.85
N ALA A 9 3.11 -10.55 -4.14
CA ALA A 9 3.52 -9.68 -5.23
C ALA A 9 2.78 -8.34 -5.21
N LEU A 10 1.46 -8.34 -4.97
CA LEU A 10 0.65 -7.13 -4.84
C LEU A 10 1.08 -6.27 -3.64
N LEU A 11 1.41 -6.89 -2.51
CA LEU A 11 1.91 -6.17 -1.32
C LEU A 11 3.29 -5.54 -1.56
N ILE A 12 4.20 -6.25 -2.24
CA ILE A 12 5.50 -5.72 -2.63
C ILE A 12 5.33 -4.52 -3.57
N ALA A 13 4.40 -4.61 -4.53
CA ALA A 13 4.07 -3.50 -5.41
C ALA A 13 3.55 -2.28 -4.62
N LEU A 14 2.65 -2.47 -3.64
CA LEU A 14 2.19 -1.38 -2.77
C LEU A 14 3.32 -0.78 -1.91
N THR A 15 4.32 -1.58 -1.53
CA THR A 15 5.51 -1.07 -0.83
C THR A 15 6.36 -0.18 -1.74
N PHE A 16 6.48 -0.52 -3.01
CA PHE A 16 7.11 0.35 -4.02
C PHE A 16 6.35 1.68 -4.15
N ALA A 17 5.01 1.65 -4.24
CA ALA A 17 4.18 2.86 -4.26
C ALA A 17 4.43 3.73 -3.02
N THR A 18 4.51 3.12 -1.84
CA THR A 18 4.81 3.81 -0.57
C THR A 18 6.14 4.56 -0.63
N GLY A 19 7.20 3.94 -1.14
CA GLY A 19 8.51 4.59 -1.29
C GLY A 19 8.47 5.81 -2.21
N SER A 20 7.73 5.72 -3.33
CA SER A 20 7.57 6.83 -4.27
C SER A 20 6.82 8.02 -3.62
N VAL A 21 5.75 7.77 -2.86
CA VAL A 21 4.99 8.80 -2.16
C VAL A 21 5.83 9.46 -1.06
N ASP A 22 6.56 8.68 -0.27
CA ASP A 22 7.45 9.21 0.78
C ASP A 22 8.59 10.05 0.18
N ALA A 23 9.13 9.68 -0.99
CA ALA A 23 10.12 10.51 -1.68
C ALA A 23 9.53 11.88 -2.07
N VAL A 24 8.31 11.91 -2.63
CA VAL A 24 7.64 13.16 -2.97
C VAL A 24 7.39 14.00 -1.73
N SER A 25 6.75 13.43 -0.72
CA SER A 25 6.39 14.19 0.48
C SER A 25 7.63 14.72 1.22
N TYR A 26 8.67 13.91 1.35
CA TYR A 26 9.89 14.33 2.04
C TYR A 26 10.67 15.40 1.29
N LEU A 27 10.82 15.23 -0.03
CA LEU A 27 11.65 16.13 -0.84
C LEU A 27 10.94 17.43 -1.25
N THR A 28 9.59 17.47 -1.22
CA THR A 28 8.84 18.62 -1.75
C THR A 28 7.88 19.26 -0.74
N LEU A 29 7.59 18.60 0.38
CA LEU A 29 6.70 19.10 1.42
C LEU A 29 7.42 19.30 2.77
N ASP A 30 8.63 19.87 2.73
CA ASP A 30 9.44 20.26 3.88
C ASP A 30 9.76 19.09 4.82
N GLN A 31 10.31 18.00 4.27
CA GLN A 31 10.85 16.85 5.01
C GLN A 31 9.83 16.10 5.88
N VAL A 32 8.56 16.11 5.49
CA VAL A 32 7.49 15.35 6.15
C VAL A 32 7.25 14.04 5.43
N PHE A 33 7.17 12.93 6.16
CA PHE A 33 6.74 11.65 5.64
C PHE A 33 5.21 11.56 5.63
N THR A 34 4.65 10.84 4.66
CA THR A 34 3.19 10.61 4.60
C THR A 34 2.81 9.14 4.75
N ALA A 35 3.80 8.23 4.68
CA ALA A 35 3.62 6.81 4.98
C ALA A 35 4.53 6.32 6.11
N ASN A 36 5.75 6.87 6.27
CA ASN A 36 6.68 6.50 7.34
C ASN A 36 6.39 7.30 8.64
N MET A 37 5.35 6.92 9.36
CA MET A 37 4.91 7.63 10.58
C MET A 37 5.91 7.56 11.73
N THR A 38 6.77 6.54 11.79
CA THR A 38 7.85 6.48 12.80
C THR A 38 8.79 7.66 12.66
N GLY A 39 9.14 8.05 11.42
CA GLY A 39 9.92 9.25 11.15
C GLY A 39 9.22 10.51 11.64
N ASN A 40 7.91 10.66 11.35
CA ASN A 40 7.14 11.81 11.80
C ASN A 40 7.05 11.92 13.33
N VAL A 41 6.89 10.81 14.04
CA VAL A 41 6.90 10.82 15.52
C VAL A 41 8.26 11.30 16.06
N ALA A 42 9.37 10.87 15.45
CA ALA A 42 10.69 11.36 15.83
C ALA A 42 10.85 12.87 15.55
N LEU A 43 10.40 13.33 14.36
CA LEU A 43 10.41 14.75 13.99
C LEU A 43 9.60 15.60 14.99
N LEU A 44 8.42 15.14 15.39
CA LEU A 44 7.62 15.82 16.43
C LEU A 44 8.35 15.88 17.78
N GLY A 45 9.08 14.81 18.16
CA GLY A 45 9.91 14.79 19.35
C GLY A 45 11.05 15.82 19.28
N PHE A 46 11.70 15.95 18.12
CA PHE A 46 12.76 16.96 17.91
C PHE A 46 12.21 18.39 18.02
N ALA A 47 11.06 18.65 17.42
CA ALA A 47 10.39 19.94 17.52
C ALA A 47 9.98 20.26 18.95
N ALA A 48 9.46 19.29 19.71
CA ALA A 48 9.12 19.47 21.13
C ALA A 48 10.34 19.77 22.01
N ALA A 49 11.51 19.27 21.61
CA ALA A 49 12.80 19.57 22.28
C ALA A 49 13.41 20.92 21.87
N GLY A 50 12.72 21.73 21.06
CA GLY A 50 13.17 23.06 20.66
C GLY A 50 14.04 23.11 19.40
N HIS A 51 14.19 22.02 18.67
CA HIS A 51 14.85 22.03 17.36
C HIS A 51 13.88 22.56 16.29
N GLY A 52 13.90 23.87 16.07
CA GLY A 52 12.88 24.68 15.39
C GLY A 52 12.77 24.56 13.86
N GLU A 53 13.61 23.76 13.19
CA GLU A 53 13.57 23.61 11.72
C GLU A 53 12.53 22.57 11.23
N VAL A 54 11.89 21.87 12.17
CA VAL A 54 10.89 20.85 11.84
C VAL A 54 9.52 21.49 11.60
N PRO A 55 8.83 21.22 10.50
CA PRO A 55 7.50 21.78 10.21
C PRO A 55 6.43 21.09 11.08
N LEU A 56 6.36 21.46 12.35
CA LEU A 56 5.51 20.83 13.38
C LEU A 56 4.05 20.67 12.95
N LEU A 57 3.46 21.75 12.41
CA LEU A 57 2.05 21.74 11.98
C LEU A 57 1.83 20.70 10.86
N ARG A 58 2.66 20.72 9.83
CA ARG A 58 2.53 19.82 8.68
C ARG A 58 2.78 18.37 9.06
N THR A 59 3.79 18.12 9.90
CA THR A 59 4.08 16.79 10.44
C THR A 59 2.90 16.25 11.26
N GLY A 60 2.29 17.12 12.09
CA GLY A 60 1.08 16.79 12.85
C GLY A 60 -0.13 16.49 11.95
N ILE A 61 -0.36 17.32 10.92
CA ILE A 61 -1.43 17.12 9.94
C ILE A 61 -1.24 15.77 9.22
N ALA A 62 -0.04 15.47 8.72
CA ALA A 62 0.25 14.22 8.03
C ALA A 62 0.01 13.00 8.93
N LEU A 63 0.46 13.06 10.19
CA LEU A 63 0.26 11.99 11.17
C LEU A 63 -1.22 11.77 11.49
N LEU A 64 -1.96 12.84 11.80
CA LEU A 64 -3.39 12.74 12.13
C LEU A 64 -4.21 12.27 10.94
N ALA A 65 -3.94 12.76 9.74
CA ALA A 65 -4.58 12.34 8.51
C ALA A 65 -4.30 10.86 8.21
N PHE A 66 -3.06 10.39 8.41
CA PHE A 66 -2.72 8.97 8.29
C PHE A 66 -3.52 8.11 9.28
N VAL A 67 -3.59 8.50 10.54
CA VAL A 67 -4.37 7.78 11.55
C VAL A 67 -5.85 7.75 11.16
N ALA A 68 -6.41 8.88 10.69
CA ALA A 68 -7.80 8.95 10.23
C ALA A 68 -8.04 7.98 9.05
N GLY A 69 -7.14 7.95 8.06
CA GLY A 69 -7.19 7.01 6.93
C GLY A 69 -7.12 5.56 7.37
N ALA A 70 -6.21 5.23 8.28
CA ALA A 70 -6.06 3.88 8.82
C ALA A 70 -7.31 3.44 9.60
N VAL A 71 -7.92 4.33 10.39
CA VAL A 71 -9.18 4.08 11.10
C VAL A 71 -10.33 3.87 10.11
N ALA A 72 -10.43 4.69 9.07
CA ALA A 72 -11.44 4.57 8.03
C ALA A 72 -11.33 3.21 7.30
N ALA A 73 -10.12 2.83 6.87
CA ALA A 73 -9.86 1.52 6.28
C ALA A 73 -10.19 0.38 7.25
N GLY A 74 -9.78 0.51 8.51
CA GLY A 74 -10.09 -0.47 9.56
C GLY A 74 -11.58 -0.68 9.78
N ARG A 75 -12.39 0.41 9.76
CA ARG A 75 -13.86 0.33 9.86
C ARG A 75 -14.48 -0.30 8.61
N LEU A 76 -14.02 0.12 7.42
CA LEU A 76 -14.52 -0.41 6.16
C LEU A 76 -14.27 -1.92 6.02
N THR A 77 -13.12 -2.38 6.49
CA THR A 77 -12.66 -3.77 6.33
C THR A 77 -12.93 -4.68 7.54
N ARG A 78 -13.58 -4.18 8.61
CA ARG A 78 -13.75 -4.95 9.88
C ARG A 78 -14.52 -6.26 9.76
N HIS A 79 -15.43 -6.38 8.80
CA HIS A 79 -16.23 -7.60 8.53
C HIS A 79 -15.66 -8.40 7.35
N THR A 80 -14.39 -8.24 7.06
CA THR A 80 -13.71 -8.97 5.99
C THR A 80 -13.08 -10.21 6.60
N GLU A 81 -13.59 -11.39 6.24
CA GLU A 81 -12.97 -12.66 6.58
C GLU A 81 -11.70 -12.85 5.73
N PRO A 82 -10.59 -13.32 6.31
CA PRO A 82 -9.35 -13.59 5.55
C PRO A 82 -9.43 -14.85 4.69
N ALA A 83 -10.63 -15.27 4.27
CA ALA A 83 -10.84 -16.47 3.47
C ALA A 83 -10.29 -16.29 2.05
N GLY A 84 -9.34 -17.12 1.70
CA GLY A 84 -8.83 -17.57 0.38
C GLY A 84 -8.64 -16.58 -0.78
N GLY A 85 -9.43 -15.50 -0.92
CA GLY A 85 -9.42 -14.55 -2.04
C GLY A 85 -9.01 -13.11 -1.66
N TRP A 86 -8.97 -12.21 -2.63
CA TRP A 86 -8.77 -10.78 -2.41
C TRP A 86 -10.11 -10.13 -2.06
N PRO A 87 -10.29 -9.57 -0.84
CA PRO A 87 -11.61 -9.05 -0.43
C PRO A 87 -11.94 -7.73 -1.14
N GLY A 88 -13.15 -7.60 -1.69
CA GLY A 88 -13.59 -6.40 -2.42
C GLY A 88 -13.54 -5.12 -1.59
N ARG A 89 -13.76 -5.18 -0.27
CA ARG A 89 -13.65 -4.02 0.64
C ARG A 89 -12.23 -3.47 0.73
N ILE A 90 -11.21 -4.31 0.55
CA ILE A 90 -9.81 -3.89 0.47
C ILE A 90 -9.59 -3.12 -0.84
N SER A 91 -10.15 -3.61 -1.96
CA SER A 91 -10.11 -2.87 -3.23
C SER A 91 -10.81 -1.51 -3.13
N VAL A 92 -11.91 -1.39 -2.39
CA VAL A 92 -12.58 -0.10 -2.15
C VAL A 92 -11.67 0.86 -1.38
N ALA A 93 -11.01 0.39 -0.31
CA ALA A 93 -10.08 1.23 0.46
C ALA A 93 -8.86 1.66 -0.35
N LEU A 94 -8.30 0.75 -1.16
CA LEU A 94 -7.20 1.07 -2.08
C LEU A 94 -7.64 2.00 -3.21
N GLY A 95 -8.86 1.82 -3.74
CA GLY A 95 -9.45 2.70 -4.73
C GLY A 95 -9.61 4.13 -4.19
N ALA A 96 -10.11 4.27 -2.96
CA ALA A 96 -10.18 5.57 -2.29
C ALA A 96 -8.79 6.20 -2.08
N SER A 97 -7.78 5.40 -1.70
CA SER A 97 -6.39 5.86 -1.64
C SER A 97 -5.89 6.35 -3.00
N THR A 98 -6.14 5.61 -4.08
CA THR A 98 -5.74 5.98 -5.45
C THR A 98 -6.41 7.27 -5.89
N VAL A 99 -7.70 7.44 -5.59
CA VAL A 99 -8.44 8.69 -5.90
C VAL A 99 -7.84 9.87 -5.14
N LEU A 100 -7.48 9.71 -3.88
CA LEU A 100 -6.81 10.77 -3.10
C LEU A 100 -5.44 11.13 -3.68
N LEU A 101 -4.63 10.14 -4.10
CA LEU A 101 -3.37 10.41 -4.79
C LEU A 101 -3.58 11.16 -6.10
N ALA A 102 -4.59 10.78 -6.90
CA ALA A 102 -4.94 11.49 -8.12
C ALA A 102 -5.41 12.91 -7.81
N LEU A 103 -6.19 13.11 -6.75
CA LEU A 103 -6.63 14.42 -6.29
C LEU A 103 -5.43 15.30 -5.89
N VAL A 104 -4.41 14.76 -5.23
CA VAL A 104 -3.17 15.47 -4.92
C VAL A 104 -2.49 15.94 -6.20
N VAL A 105 -2.42 15.12 -7.25
CA VAL A 105 -1.85 15.50 -8.55
C VAL A 105 -2.59 16.69 -9.14
N VAL A 106 -3.93 16.66 -9.13
CA VAL A 106 -4.78 17.73 -9.67
C VAL A 106 -4.66 19.02 -8.84
N LEU A 107 -4.63 18.90 -7.52
CA LEU A 107 -4.58 20.04 -6.61
C LEU A 107 -3.18 20.62 -6.43
N TRP A 108 -2.14 19.95 -6.93
CA TRP A 108 -0.75 20.37 -6.72
C TRP A 108 -0.47 21.83 -7.05
N PRO A 109 -0.98 22.40 -8.17
CA PRO A 109 -0.67 23.80 -8.52
C PRO A 109 -1.41 24.85 -7.67
N VAL A 110 -2.47 24.46 -6.96
CA VAL A 110 -3.35 25.42 -6.26
C VAL A 110 -3.45 25.21 -4.76
N ALA A 111 -3.16 23.99 -4.26
CA ALA A 111 -3.28 23.69 -2.84
C ALA A 111 -2.00 24.00 -2.07
N GLY A 112 -2.16 24.46 -0.82
CA GLY A 112 -1.05 24.63 0.11
C GLY A 112 -0.43 23.27 0.51
N ARG A 113 0.86 23.31 0.86
CA ARG A 113 1.63 22.10 1.24
C ARG A 113 1.01 21.31 2.39
N ASP A 114 0.33 21.98 3.33
CA ASP A 114 -0.34 21.34 4.46
C ASP A 114 -1.53 20.49 4.01
N VAL A 115 -2.31 20.99 3.05
CA VAL A 115 -3.43 20.25 2.44
C VAL A 115 -2.91 19.03 1.68
N LEU A 116 -1.85 19.22 0.88
CA LEU A 116 -1.22 18.12 0.13
C LEU A 116 -0.68 17.04 1.07
N ALA A 117 0.01 17.42 2.14
CA ALA A 117 0.54 16.50 3.15
C ALA A 117 -0.61 15.75 3.87
N GLY A 118 -1.70 16.43 4.18
CA GLY A 118 -2.91 15.82 4.76
C GLY A 118 -3.55 14.80 3.83
N LEU A 119 -3.74 15.13 2.56
CA LEU A 119 -4.32 14.22 1.56
C LEU A 119 -3.43 13.00 1.31
N LEU A 120 -2.11 13.19 1.21
CA LEU A 120 -1.15 12.10 1.08
C LEU A 120 -1.15 11.21 2.33
N GLY A 121 -1.14 11.80 3.54
CA GLY A 121 -1.24 11.07 4.78
C GLY A 121 -2.51 10.24 4.87
N LEU A 122 -3.67 10.81 4.53
CA LEU A 122 -4.95 10.12 4.49
C LEU A 122 -4.94 8.95 3.50
N ALA A 123 -4.41 9.16 2.30
CA ALA A 123 -4.27 8.13 1.27
C ALA A 123 -3.40 6.97 1.75
N MET A 124 -2.24 7.27 2.33
CA MET A 124 -1.32 6.25 2.84
C MET A 124 -1.88 5.53 4.08
N GLY A 125 -2.64 6.22 4.91
CA GLY A 125 -3.38 5.62 6.02
C GLY A 125 -4.43 4.63 5.55
N LEU A 126 -5.22 4.97 4.52
CA LEU A 126 -6.19 4.05 3.89
C LEU A 126 -5.49 2.80 3.33
N GLN A 127 -4.40 2.99 2.56
CA GLN A 127 -3.61 1.88 2.03
C GLN A 127 -3.06 0.99 3.15
N GLY A 128 -2.40 1.57 4.14
CA GLY A 128 -1.78 0.85 5.25
C GLY A 128 -2.80 0.07 6.10
N GLY A 129 -3.94 0.69 6.41
CA GLY A 129 -5.04 0.07 7.14
C GLY A 129 -5.68 -1.09 6.38
N ALA A 130 -5.86 -0.95 5.05
CA ALA A 130 -6.39 -1.99 4.18
C ALA A 130 -5.44 -3.19 4.08
N VAL A 131 -4.15 -2.93 3.82
CA VAL A 131 -3.09 -3.95 3.70
C VAL A 131 -2.94 -4.75 5.00
N ARG A 132 -3.01 -4.09 6.16
CA ARG A 132 -2.91 -4.75 7.46
C ARG A 132 -3.98 -5.84 7.66
N ARG A 133 -5.16 -5.68 7.05
CA ARG A 133 -6.26 -6.67 7.12
C ARG A 133 -6.01 -7.92 6.29
N LEU A 134 -5.12 -7.88 5.30
CA LEU A 134 -4.75 -9.07 4.53
C LEU A 134 -3.99 -10.10 5.36
N GLY A 135 -3.47 -9.70 6.53
CA GLY A 135 -2.88 -10.62 7.51
C GLY A 135 -1.70 -11.44 6.99
N VAL A 136 -1.02 -10.96 5.93
CA VAL A 136 0.16 -11.67 5.43
C VAL A 136 1.28 -11.49 6.45
N ALA A 137 1.52 -12.55 7.21
CA ALA A 137 2.68 -12.63 8.09
C ALA A 137 3.96 -12.38 7.28
N ASP A 138 4.92 -11.68 7.85
CA ASP A 138 6.24 -11.40 7.27
C ASP A 138 6.33 -10.27 6.22
N LEU A 139 5.26 -9.54 5.89
CA LEU A 139 5.32 -8.40 4.98
C LEU A 139 4.54 -7.17 5.52
N PRO A 140 4.87 -6.62 6.67
CA PRO A 140 4.35 -5.31 7.04
C PRO A 140 5.06 -4.25 6.20
N THR A 141 4.31 -3.56 5.36
CA THR A 141 4.78 -2.41 4.54
C THR A 141 5.36 -1.27 5.39
N THR A 142 5.15 -1.32 6.71
CA THR A 142 5.53 -0.29 7.69
C THR A 142 6.67 -0.70 8.63
N VAL A 143 7.20 -1.92 8.56
CA VAL A 143 8.18 -2.41 9.54
C VAL A 143 9.45 -2.87 8.85
N ILE A 144 10.08 -1.97 8.11
CA ILE A 144 11.37 -2.24 7.45
C ILE A 144 12.43 -2.59 8.50
N THR A 145 12.43 -1.92 9.66
CA THR A 145 13.38 -2.20 10.73
C THR A 145 13.27 -3.63 11.23
N SER A 146 12.06 -4.15 11.50
CA SER A 146 11.88 -5.56 11.91
C SER A 146 12.26 -6.54 10.79
N THR A 147 12.01 -6.16 9.53
CA THR A 147 12.41 -6.93 8.37
C THR A 147 13.94 -7.02 8.25
N LEU A 148 14.64 -5.90 8.42
CA LEU A 148 16.11 -5.85 8.42
C LEU A 148 16.70 -6.67 9.59
N THR A 149 16.12 -6.56 10.79
CA THR A 149 16.54 -7.38 11.94
C THR A 149 16.32 -8.86 11.66
N ALA A 150 15.17 -9.24 11.13
CA ALA A 150 14.87 -10.61 10.78
C ALA A 150 15.78 -11.17 9.65
N LEU A 151 16.25 -10.31 8.74
CA LEU A 151 17.24 -10.68 7.72
C LEU A 151 18.59 -11.08 8.32
N ALA A 152 18.95 -10.50 9.47
CA ALA A 152 20.19 -10.86 10.18
C ALA A 152 20.09 -12.20 10.94
N VAL A 153 18.86 -12.59 11.33
CA VAL A 153 18.59 -13.73 12.22
C VAL A 153 18.06 -14.95 11.48
N ASP A 154 17.36 -14.76 10.33
CA ASP A 154 16.66 -15.84 9.63
C ASP A 154 17.54 -16.64 8.66
N GLU A 155 17.14 -17.91 8.44
CA GLU A 155 17.75 -18.81 7.47
C GLU A 155 17.39 -18.48 5.98
N PRO A 156 18.22 -18.96 4.99
CA PRO A 156 18.20 -18.51 3.59
C PRO A 156 16.85 -18.49 2.87
N PRO A 157 15.93 -19.47 2.96
CA PRO A 157 14.70 -19.44 2.13
C PRO A 157 13.74 -18.33 2.52
N ARG A 158 13.67 -17.95 3.81
CA ARG A 158 12.82 -16.85 4.31
C ARG A 158 13.46 -15.48 4.03
N ARG A 159 14.77 -15.42 4.00
CA ARG A 159 15.56 -14.20 3.81
C ARG A 159 15.28 -13.51 2.47
N ARG A 160 15.22 -14.27 1.36
CA ARG A 160 14.95 -13.71 0.01
C ARG A 160 13.58 -13.05 -0.09
N ARG A 161 12.55 -13.65 0.50
CA ARG A 161 11.19 -13.10 0.50
C ARG A 161 11.09 -11.81 1.31
N ARG A 162 11.82 -11.72 2.43
CA ARG A 162 11.84 -10.53 3.29
C ARG A 162 12.62 -9.37 2.67
N LEU A 163 13.66 -9.63 1.89
CA LEU A 163 14.41 -8.60 1.14
C LEU A 163 13.55 -7.86 0.11
N ALA A 164 12.52 -8.48 -0.42
CA ALA A 164 11.70 -7.89 -1.48
C ALA A 164 11.01 -6.59 -1.04
N ALA A 165 10.55 -6.48 0.20
CA ALA A 165 9.88 -5.28 0.70
C ALA A 165 10.84 -4.07 0.86
N PRO A 166 12.00 -4.17 1.55
CA PRO A 166 12.97 -3.07 1.60
C PRO A 166 13.49 -2.65 0.22
N VAL A 167 13.75 -3.63 -0.66
CA VAL A 167 14.19 -3.33 -2.02
C VAL A 167 13.10 -2.61 -2.82
N ALA A 168 11.84 -3.04 -2.70
CA ALA A 168 10.72 -2.38 -3.37
C ALA A 168 10.52 -0.95 -2.85
N LEU A 169 10.62 -0.71 -1.53
CA LEU A 169 10.54 0.64 -0.97
C LEU A 169 11.66 1.53 -1.53
N LEU A 170 12.90 1.04 -1.48
CA LEU A 170 14.06 1.77 -2.00
C LEU A 170 13.88 2.08 -3.49
N ALA A 171 13.48 1.11 -4.29
CA ALA A 171 13.24 1.30 -5.72
C ALA A 171 12.14 2.33 -5.98
N GLY A 172 11.04 2.30 -5.21
CA GLY A 172 9.98 3.30 -5.27
C GLY A 172 10.46 4.69 -4.91
N ALA A 173 11.24 4.83 -3.83
CA ALA A 173 11.81 6.09 -3.40
C ALA A 173 12.78 6.65 -4.46
N VAL A 174 13.63 5.82 -5.06
CA VAL A 174 14.52 6.22 -6.15
C VAL A 174 13.72 6.67 -7.37
N ALA A 175 12.71 5.90 -7.78
CA ALA A 175 11.87 6.25 -8.93
C ALA A 175 11.14 7.59 -8.71
N GLY A 176 10.53 7.79 -7.54
CA GLY A 176 9.89 9.05 -7.15
C GLY A 176 10.89 10.21 -7.17
N ALA A 177 12.05 10.06 -6.50
CA ALA A 177 13.07 11.08 -6.40
C ALA A 177 13.68 11.47 -7.77
N LEU A 178 13.85 10.51 -8.68
CA LEU A 178 14.31 10.81 -10.04
C LEU A 178 13.30 11.63 -10.83
N LEU A 179 12.01 11.28 -10.74
CA LEU A 179 10.94 11.97 -11.47
C LEU A 179 10.65 13.38 -10.93
N ILE A 180 10.82 13.62 -9.63
CA ILE A 180 10.72 14.96 -9.01
C ILE A 180 11.70 15.96 -9.67
N ARG A 181 12.82 15.50 -10.24
CA ARG A 181 13.80 16.39 -10.90
C ARG A 181 13.21 17.17 -12.07
N TRP A 182 12.15 16.65 -12.71
CA TRP A 182 11.43 17.36 -13.77
C TRP A 182 10.21 18.10 -13.25
N HIS A 183 9.42 17.47 -12.38
CA HIS A 183 8.28 18.11 -11.72
C HIS A 183 7.83 17.28 -10.51
N PRO A 184 7.47 17.91 -9.36
CA PRO A 184 7.05 17.20 -8.16
C PRO A 184 5.92 16.17 -8.39
N VAL A 185 4.93 16.52 -9.19
CA VAL A 185 3.78 15.64 -9.50
C VAL A 185 4.19 14.35 -10.22
N LEU A 186 5.25 14.40 -11.06
CA LEU A 186 5.71 13.20 -11.76
C LEU A 186 6.21 12.13 -10.79
N GLY A 187 6.73 12.54 -9.62
CA GLY A 187 7.13 11.62 -8.58
C GLY A 187 5.98 10.79 -7.99
N LEU A 188 4.72 11.20 -8.14
CA LEU A 188 3.55 10.41 -7.72
C LEU A 188 3.07 9.40 -8.77
N LEU A 189 3.49 9.53 -10.04
CA LEU A 189 3.05 8.65 -11.12
C LEU A 189 3.39 7.17 -10.88
N PRO A 190 4.60 6.81 -10.37
CA PRO A 190 4.90 5.41 -10.06
C PRO A 190 3.93 4.82 -9.02
N ALA A 191 3.55 5.60 -8.01
CA ALA A 191 2.61 5.17 -6.99
C ALA A 191 1.20 4.98 -7.57
N LEU A 192 0.71 5.94 -8.37
CA LEU A 192 -0.59 5.86 -9.04
C LEU A 192 -0.67 4.67 -9.99
N ALA A 193 0.33 4.51 -10.86
CA ALA A 193 0.40 3.40 -11.81
C ALA A 193 0.39 2.05 -11.08
N THR A 194 1.17 1.94 -10.02
CA THR A 194 1.27 0.73 -9.22
C THR A 194 -0.04 0.40 -8.49
N GLN A 195 -0.69 1.39 -7.85
CA GLN A 195 -1.98 1.16 -7.20
C GLN A 195 -3.07 0.79 -8.19
N ALA A 196 -3.12 1.44 -9.36
CA ALA A 196 -4.05 1.09 -10.43
C ALA A 196 -3.82 -0.35 -10.94
N ALA A 197 -2.57 -0.74 -11.16
CA ALA A 197 -2.21 -2.10 -11.55
C ALA A 197 -2.61 -3.14 -10.48
N VAL A 198 -2.38 -2.83 -9.20
CA VAL A 198 -2.80 -3.69 -8.07
C VAL A 198 -4.32 -3.84 -8.03
N LEU A 199 -5.08 -2.78 -8.22
CA LEU A 199 -6.54 -2.82 -8.27
C LEU A 199 -7.07 -3.66 -9.44
N ALA A 200 -6.48 -3.51 -10.62
CA ALA A 200 -6.83 -4.31 -11.80
C ALA A 200 -6.53 -5.81 -11.58
N ALA A 201 -5.34 -6.12 -11.07
CA ALA A 201 -4.94 -7.50 -10.76
C ALA A 201 -5.80 -8.11 -9.63
N ALA A 202 -6.15 -7.33 -8.61
CA ALA A 202 -7.02 -7.76 -7.52
C ALA A 202 -8.43 -8.13 -8.02
N GLY A 203 -8.98 -7.40 -8.99
CA GLY A 203 -10.24 -7.72 -9.66
C GLY A 203 -10.20 -9.08 -10.37
N ALA A 204 -9.09 -9.41 -11.01
CA ALA A 204 -8.89 -10.69 -11.68
C ALA A 204 -8.77 -11.87 -10.68
N VAL A 205 -8.18 -11.62 -9.50
CA VAL A 205 -8.05 -12.64 -8.43
C VAL A 205 -9.36 -12.84 -7.65
N ALA A 206 -10.23 -11.83 -7.62
CA ALA A 206 -11.50 -11.87 -6.89
C ALA A 206 -12.62 -12.62 -7.64
N ASP A 207 -12.50 -12.86 -8.94
CA ASP A 207 -13.49 -13.57 -9.77
C ASP A 207 -12.96 -14.94 -10.25
N PRO A 208 -12.92 -15.99 -9.38
CA PRO A 208 -12.58 -17.34 -9.80
C PRO A 208 -13.70 -18.02 -10.59
N GLY A 209 -14.83 -17.34 -10.82
CA GLY A 209 -16.05 -17.90 -11.42
C GLY A 209 -16.16 -17.77 -12.94
N ARG A 210 -15.18 -17.21 -13.65
CA ARG A 210 -15.16 -17.16 -15.13
C ARG A 210 -14.54 -18.38 -15.81
N HIS A 211 -14.31 -19.47 -15.11
CA HIS A 211 -14.13 -20.74 -15.83
C HIS A 211 -15.48 -21.14 -16.44
N PRO A 212 -15.57 -21.40 -17.77
CA PRO A 212 -16.77 -21.96 -18.37
C PRO A 212 -17.10 -23.23 -17.58
N ARG A 213 -18.33 -23.29 -17.05
CA ARG A 213 -18.86 -24.51 -16.46
C ARG A 213 -18.61 -25.62 -17.46
N ALA A 214 -17.63 -26.48 -17.19
CA ALA A 214 -17.51 -27.76 -17.85
C ALA A 214 -18.88 -28.43 -17.69
N ALA A 215 -19.53 -28.66 -18.81
CA ALA A 215 -20.85 -29.25 -18.87
C ALA A 215 -20.88 -30.48 -17.95
N HIS A 216 -21.67 -30.37 -16.89
CA HIS A 216 -21.98 -31.50 -16.02
C HIS A 216 -22.64 -32.53 -16.91
N ARG A 217 -21.89 -33.51 -17.42
CA ARG A 217 -22.45 -34.70 -18.02
C ARG A 217 -23.17 -35.42 -16.90
N ASP A 218 -24.49 -35.47 -17.05
CA ASP A 218 -25.38 -36.19 -16.18
C ASP A 218 -24.96 -37.68 -16.15
N PRO A 219 -24.70 -38.27 -14.98
CA PRO A 219 -24.37 -39.70 -14.87
C PRO A 219 -25.53 -40.64 -15.21
N ALA A 220 -26.73 -40.10 -15.49
CA ALA A 220 -27.95 -40.88 -15.74
C ALA A 220 -28.04 -41.53 -17.15
N ASP A 221 -27.11 -41.24 -18.06
CA ASP A 221 -27.10 -41.81 -19.42
C ASP A 221 -26.17 -43.07 -19.51
N ARG A 222 -26.24 -43.94 -18.50
CA ARG A 222 -25.69 -45.29 -18.62
C ARG A 222 -26.80 -46.23 -19.01
N ASP A 223 -26.79 -46.65 -20.27
CA ASP A 223 -27.63 -47.78 -20.77
C ASP A 223 -27.64 -48.96 -19.80
N PRO A 224 -28.81 -49.58 -19.57
CA PRO A 224 -28.89 -50.79 -18.76
C PRO A 224 -28.22 -51.96 -19.50
N PRO A 225 -27.61 -52.92 -18.81
CA PRO A 225 -26.98 -54.07 -19.44
C PRO A 225 -28.05 -54.92 -20.12
N ARG A 226 -27.87 -55.19 -21.42
CA ARG A 226 -28.65 -56.15 -22.17
C ARG A 226 -28.28 -57.54 -21.65
N GLY A 227 -29.30 -58.28 -21.10
CA GLY A 227 -29.25 -59.67 -20.74
C GLY A 227 -29.28 -60.60 -21.96
#